data_2228d4418decff5f2d666a8e25495f36
#
_entry.id   2228d4418decff5f2d666a8e25495f36
#
_cell.length_a   1.000
_cell.length_b   1.000
_cell.length_c   1.000
_cell.angle_alpha   90.00
_cell.angle_beta   90.00
_cell.angle_gamma   90.00
#
_symmetry.space_group_name_H-M   'P 1'
#
loop_
_entity.id
_entity.type
_entity.pdbx_description
1 polymer ?
#
loop_
_entity_poly.entity_id
_entity_poly.type
_entity_poly.pdbx_seq_one_letter_code
_entity_poly.pdbx_strand_id
1 'polypeptide(L)'
;VEYLVLRDNVEYSRLTAFKGGGAAVSVTADAAVKWALSGKFAQNSGVNYLTDVIQPVLTIDGVRRPLGKYIPTDAYTEHDGMRPVMSLTAYDLTYLAMSSKIETRLHLAKGTLYTAAIQALLVESGITDFFVEANTATLQADREDWEPGTDRLTIINALAAEINYNSIWMDGGGTVHCSAFRMPSADAISVTYRDGEYSIQYLSLIHISE
;
A
#
# COMPACT_ATOMS: atom_id res chain seq x y z
N VAL A 1 -13.40 13.99 3.77
CA VAL A 1 -12.36 13.03 4.15
C VAL A 1 -11.82 13.40 5.51
N GLU A 2 -11.75 12.45 6.42
CA GLU A 2 -11.08 12.53 7.70
C GLU A 2 -9.71 11.87 7.59
N TYR A 3 -8.69 12.37 8.30
CA TYR A 3 -7.35 11.77 8.31
C TYR A 3 -7.07 11.32 9.74
N LEU A 4 -7.31 10.04 10.01
CA LEU A 4 -7.06 9.44 11.32
C LEU A 4 -5.58 9.18 11.50
N VAL A 5 -5.07 9.41 12.70
CA VAL A 5 -3.73 9.01 13.11
C VAL A 5 -3.85 7.80 14.00
N LEU A 6 -3.26 6.70 13.60
CA LEU A 6 -3.29 5.43 14.31
C LEU A 6 -1.95 5.19 15.00
N ARG A 7 -2.00 4.82 16.27
CA ARG A 7 -0.88 4.29 17.04
C ARG A 7 -1.28 2.91 17.56
N ASP A 8 -0.49 1.90 17.27
CA ASP A 8 -0.80 0.49 17.58
C ASP A 8 -2.18 0.05 17.03
N ASN A 9 -2.52 0.50 15.81
CA ASN A 9 -3.81 0.30 15.13
C ASN A 9 -5.03 0.92 15.86
N VAL A 10 -4.84 1.78 16.84
CA VAL A 10 -5.92 2.49 17.55
C VAL A 10 -5.91 3.96 17.14
N GLU A 11 -7.10 4.52 16.90
CA GLU A 11 -7.24 5.96 16.64
C GLU A 11 -6.73 6.75 17.87
N TYR A 12 -5.67 7.52 17.65
CA TYR A 12 -5.03 8.33 18.68
C TYR A 12 -5.28 9.82 18.49
N SER A 13 -5.29 10.28 17.23
CA SER A 13 -5.41 11.69 16.88
C SER A 13 -5.98 11.83 15.45
N ARG A 14 -6.14 13.07 14.99
CA ARG A 14 -6.56 13.37 13.61
C ARG A 14 -5.72 14.50 13.05
N LEU A 15 -5.45 14.42 11.74
CA LEU A 15 -4.86 15.51 10.99
C LEU A 15 -5.97 16.34 10.33
N THR A 16 -5.77 17.66 10.34
CA THR A 16 -6.65 18.58 9.62
C THR A 16 -5.97 19.03 8.34
N ALA A 17 -6.54 18.67 7.19
CA ALA A 17 -6.04 19.13 5.90
C ALA A 17 -6.14 20.65 5.77
N PHE A 18 -5.13 21.27 5.20
CA PHE A 18 -5.08 22.72 5.01
C PHE A 18 -6.00 23.10 3.84
N LYS A 19 -6.89 24.09 4.05
CA LYS A 19 -7.76 24.59 2.98
C LYS A 19 -6.93 25.21 1.87
N GLY A 20 -7.02 24.66 0.66
CA GLY A 20 -6.25 25.10 -0.51
C GLY A 20 -4.95 24.34 -0.75
N GLY A 21 -4.50 23.50 0.19
CA GLY A 21 -3.28 22.70 0.06
C GLY A 21 -3.50 21.22 -0.34
N GLY A 22 -4.73 20.83 -0.63
CA GLY A 22 -5.20 19.55 -1.13
C GLY A 22 -4.42 18.32 -0.66
N ALA A 23 -4.98 17.58 0.30
CA ALA A 23 -4.46 16.23 0.55
C ALA A 23 -5.09 15.26 -0.47
N ALA A 24 -4.26 14.45 -1.10
CA ALA A 24 -4.65 13.50 -2.14
C ALA A 24 -4.13 12.09 -1.83
N VAL A 25 -4.98 11.11 -2.08
CA VAL A 25 -4.59 9.70 -2.16
C VAL A 25 -4.49 9.35 -3.64
N SER A 26 -3.36 8.83 -4.05
CA SER A 26 -3.11 8.35 -5.42
C SER A 26 -2.81 6.87 -5.43
N VAL A 27 -3.24 6.21 -6.52
CA VAL A 27 -2.97 4.77 -6.75
C VAL A 27 -2.33 4.61 -8.11
N THR A 28 -1.18 3.95 -8.14
CA THR A 28 -0.44 3.65 -9.37
C THR A 28 -0.24 2.14 -9.45
N ALA A 29 -0.96 1.49 -10.34
CA ALA A 29 -1.01 0.02 -10.42
C ALA A 29 0.37 -0.62 -10.68
N ASP A 30 1.21 0.03 -11.49
CA ASP A 30 2.52 -0.48 -11.90
C ASP A 30 3.66 -0.11 -10.94
N ALA A 31 3.38 0.73 -9.93
CA ALA A 31 4.39 1.09 -8.95
C ALA A 31 4.69 -0.07 -8.01
N ALA A 32 5.92 -0.18 -7.52
CA ALA A 32 6.32 -1.17 -6.51
C ALA A 32 5.51 -0.97 -5.23
N VAL A 33 5.39 0.26 -4.75
CA VAL A 33 4.45 0.69 -3.70
C VAL A 33 3.32 1.42 -4.41
N LYS A 34 2.10 0.91 -4.32
CA LYS A 34 0.99 1.30 -5.20
C LYS A 34 0.22 2.52 -4.73
N TRP A 35 0.11 2.71 -3.41
CA TRP A 35 -0.68 3.80 -2.85
C TRP A 35 0.21 4.85 -2.21
N ALA A 36 -0.09 6.11 -2.45
CA ALA A 36 0.58 7.24 -1.83
C ALA A 36 -0.44 8.27 -1.32
N LEU A 37 -0.13 8.85 -0.18
CA LEU A 37 -0.83 9.99 0.39
C LEU A 37 0.12 11.19 0.39
N SER A 38 -0.30 12.29 -0.16
CA SER A 38 0.45 13.55 -0.09
C SER A 38 -0.48 14.71 0.25
N GLY A 39 0.04 15.73 0.92
CA GLY A 39 -0.77 16.91 1.22
C GLY A 39 -0.20 17.82 2.27
N LYS A 40 -0.91 18.91 2.50
CA LYS A 40 -0.59 19.90 3.53
C LYS A 40 -1.60 19.84 4.66
N PHE A 41 -1.09 19.76 5.88
CA PHE A 41 -1.89 19.61 7.09
C PHE A 41 -1.53 20.70 8.11
N ALA A 42 -2.47 21.02 8.99
CA ALA A 42 -2.17 21.80 10.16
C ALA A 42 -1.17 21.05 11.05
N GLN A 43 -0.18 21.75 11.58
CA GLN A 43 0.79 21.11 12.47
C GLN A 43 0.08 20.53 13.71
N ASN A 44 0.42 19.27 14.03
CA ASN A 44 -0.07 18.58 15.21
C ASN A 44 1.12 17.99 15.98
N SER A 45 1.45 18.60 17.12
CA SER A 45 2.59 18.18 17.95
C SER A 45 2.38 16.83 18.67
N GLY A 46 1.14 16.31 18.69
CA GLY A 46 0.84 15.00 19.26
C GLY A 46 1.14 13.82 18.33
N VAL A 47 1.44 14.09 17.05
CA VAL A 47 1.71 13.06 16.05
C VAL A 47 3.20 12.78 15.95
N ASN A 48 3.57 11.51 16.04
CA ASN A 48 4.92 11.06 15.77
C ASN A 48 5.01 10.56 14.31
N TYR A 49 5.47 11.40 13.40
CA TYR A 49 5.56 11.09 11.98
C TYR A 49 6.59 9.98 11.63
N LEU A 50 7.33 9.46 12.61
CA LEU A 50 8.23 8.32 12.40
C LEU A 50 7.56 6.96 12.68
N THR A 51 6.50 6.95 13.49
CA THR A 51 5.89 5.70 13.98
C THR A 51 4.39 5.63 13.81
N ASP A 52 3.69 6.77 13.77
CA ASP A 52 2.24 6.78 13.64
C ASP A 52 1.83 6.55 12.18
N VAL A 53 0.74 5.82 12.01
CA VAL A 53 0.15 5.51 10.70
C VAL A 53 -1.01 6.44 10.42
N ILE A 54 -1.15 6.91 9.19
CA ILE A 54 -2.24 7.79 8.78
C ILE A 54 -3.25 6.98 7.97
N GLN A 55 -4.52 7.05 8.36
CA GLN A 55 -5.62 6.42 7.65
C GLN A 55 -6.64 7.46 7.18
N PRO A 56 -6.64 7.82 5.89
CA PRO A 56 -7.72 8.62 5.32
C PRO A 56 -9.03 7.82 5.30
N VAL A 57 -10.13 8.46 5.68
CA VAL A 57 -11.46 7.87 5.64
C VAL A 57 -12.41 8.79 4.90
N LEU A 58 -12.95 8.31 3.81
CA LEU A 58 -13.96 9.01 3.01
C LEU A 58 -15.35 8.63 3.50
N THR A 59 -16.21 9.62 3.75
CA THR A 59 -17.61 9.36 4.07
C THR A 59 -18.47 9.79 2.89
N ILE A 60 -19.24 8.85 2.32
CA ILE A 60 -20.21 9.08 1.24
C ILE A 60 -21.56 8.56 1.73
N ASP A 61 -22.59 9.40 1.72
CA ASP A 61 -23.96 9.06 2.16
C ASP A 61 -24.01 8.40 3.54
N GLY A 62 -23.18 8.89 4.47
CA GLY A 62 -23.07 8.35 5.84
C GLY A 62 -22.24 7.07 5.97
N VAL A 63 -21.81 6.45 4.85
CA VAL A 63 -20.97 5.26 4.86
C VAL A 63 -19.50 5.63 4.89
N ARG A 64 -18.78 5.16 5.91
CA ARG A 64 -17.35 5.37 6.04
C ARG A 64 -16.57 4.34 5.20
N ARG A 65 -15.66 4.84 4.37
CA ARG A 65 -14.81 4.04 3.49
C ARG A 65 -13.35 4.40 3.77
N PRO A 66 -12.58 3.52 4.43
CA PRO A 66 -11.15 3.75 4.60
C PRO A 66 -10.44 3.64 3.25
N LEU A 67 -9.41 4.46 3.08
CA LEU A 67 -8.63 4.58 1.84
C LEU A 67 -7.18 4.10 2.02
N GLY A 68 -6.97 3.09 2.85
CA GLY A 68 -5.65 2.53 3.13
C GLY A 68 -5.00 3.09 4.40
N LYS A 69 -3.87 2.51 4.77
CA LYS A 69 -3.00 2.92 5.88
C LYS A 69 -1.66 3.37 5.33
N TYR A 70 -1.16 4.52 5.76
CA TYR A 70 0.02 5.16 5.19
C TYR A 70 1.06 5.46 6.26
N ILE A 71 2.31 5.18 5.92
CA ILE A 71 3.47 5.47 6.75
C ILE A 71 4.11 6.76 6.21
N PRO A 72 4.25 7.81 7.03
CA PRO A 72 4.97 9.00 6.66
C PRO A 72 6.42 8.68 6.28
N THR A 73 6.86 9.15 5.13
CA THR A 73 8.24 8.99 4.67
C THR A 73 8.96 10.32 4.58
N ASP A 74 8.20 11.38 4.37
CA ASP A 74 8.69 12.74 4.38
C ASP A 74 7.67 13.65 5.06
N ALA A 75 8.10 14.34 6.10
CA ALA A 75 7.27 15.25 6.85
C ALA A 75 8.12 16.45 7.29
N TYR A 76 7.81 17.62 6.76
CA TYR A 76 8.51 18.85 7.12
C TYR A 76 7.54 20.01 7.31
N THR A 77 7.95 20.97 8.16
CA THR A 77 7.16 22.16 8.44
C THR A 77 7.55 23.28 7.48
N GLU A 78 6.56 23.79 6.77
CA GLU A 78 6.65 25.03 6.00
C GLU A 78 6.00 26.16 6.79
N HIS A 79 6.47 27.39 6.59
CA HIS A 79 5.83 28.57 7.11
C HIS A 79 5.12 29.30 5.97
N ASP A 80 3.79 29.24 5.96
CA ASP A 80 2.96 30.02 5.06
C ASP A 80 2.43 31.25 5.82
N GLY A 81 3.23 32.32 5.79
CA GLY A 81 2.94 33.53 6.55
C GLY A 81 2.99 33.33 8.06
N MET A 82 1.83 33.37 8.74
CA MET A 82 1.75 33.30 10.20
C MET A 82 1.51 31.90 10.77
N ARG A 83 1.30 30.89 9.95
CA ARG A 83 0.93 29.55 10.44
C ARG A 83 1.90 28.46 9.95
N PRO A 84 2.38 27.60 10.84
CA PRO A 84 3.13 26.43 10.43
C PRO A 84 2.20 25.42 9.73
N VAL A 85 2.64 24.98 8.57
CA VAL A 85 1.97 23.97 7.75
C VAL A 85 2.87 22.75 7.64
N MET A 86 2.34 21.58 7.92
CA MET A 86 3.04 20.31 7.74
C MET A 86 2.82 19.82 6.31
N SER A 87 3.88 19.77 5.51
CA SER A 87 3.89 19.08 4.23
C SER A 87 4.24 17.62 4.47
N LEU A 88 3.42 16.71 3.93
CA LEU A 88 3.51 15.29 4.22
C LEU A 88 3.47 14.48 2.93
N THR A 89 4.38 13.52 2.82
CA THR A 89 4.32 12.41 1.87
C THR A 89 4.36 11.10 2.66
N ALA A 90 3.46 10.19 2.34
CA ALA A 90 3.35 8.90 2.99
C ALA A 90 3.01 7.81 1.96
N TYR A 91 3.49 6.60 2.17
CA TYR A 91 3.24 5.44 1.32
C TYR A 91 2.50 4.36 2.09
N ASP A 92 1.90 3.44 1.36
CA ASP A 92 1.19 2.30 1.94
C ASP A 92 2.12 1.35 2.71
N LEU A 93 1.52 0.39 3.43
CA LEU A 93 2.28 -0.53 4.29
C LEU A 93 3.30 -1.39 3.54
N THR A 94 3.17 -1.59 2.21
CA THR A 94 4.16 -2.34 1.43
C THR A 94 5.50 -1.62 1.35
N TYR A 95 5.53 -0.31 1.64
CA TYR A 95 6.76 0.47 1.78
C TYR A 95 7.67 -0.08 2.89
N LEU A 96 7.12 -0.67 3.96
CA LEU A 96 7.93 -1.32 5.00
C LEU A 96 8.80 -2.43 4.41
N ALA A 97 8.23 -3.25 3.52
CA ALA A 97 9.00 -4.30 2.86
C ALA A 97 10.04 -3.73 1.88
N MET A 98 9.73 -2.61 1.20
CA MET A 98 10.68 -1.93 0.31
C MET A 98 11.83 -1.27 1.09
N SER A 99 11.57 -0.68 2.23
CA SER A 99 12.60 -0.06 3.08
C SER A 99 13.40 -1.07 3.88
N SER A 100 12.85 -2.26 4.12
CA SER A 100 13.47 -3.34 4.89
C SER A 100 14.38 -4.19 3.99
N LYS A 101 15.69 -4.15 4.25
CA LYS A 101 16.69 -4.86 3.47
C LYS A 101 17.22 -6.07 4.23
N ILE A 102 17.57 -7.13 3.51
CA ILE A 102 18.28 -8.28 4.11
C ILE A 102 19.72 -7.89 4.43
N GLU A 103 20.20 -8.24 5.60
CA GLU A 103 21.57 -7.93 6.06
C GLU A 103 22.58 -9.00 5.62
N THR A 104 22.11 -10.23 5.49
CA THR A 104 22.88 -11.39 5.05
C THR A 104 22.21 -12.03 3.84
N ARG A 105 22.95 -12.85 3.10
CA ARG A 105 22.36 -13.63 1.99
C ARG A 105 21.21 -14.47 2.50
N LEU A 106 20.01 -14.32 1.89
CA LEU A 106 18.84 -15.08 2.27
C LEU A 106 18.98 -16.51 1.74
N HIS A 107 18.88 -17.48 2.62
CA HIS A 107 18.82 -18.90 2.28
C HIS A 107 17.40 -19.44 2.49
N LEU A 108 16.79 -19.96 1.44
CA LEU A 108 15.51 -20.67 1.49
C LEU A 108 15.75 -22.12 1.08
N ALA A 109 15.49 -23.06 1.99
CA ALA A 109 15.74 -24.48 1.77
C ALA A 109 14.74 -25.08 0.78
N LYS A 110 15.19 -26.08 0.01
CA LYS A 110 14.32 -26.93 -0.81
C LYS A 110 13.17 -27.49 0.04
N GLY A 111 11.95 -27.49 -0.55
CA GLY A 111 10.74 -27.96 0.13
C GLY A 111 10.04 -26.90 0.97
N THR A 112 10.61 -25.71 1.16
CA THR A 112 9.91 -24.60 1.80
C THR A 112 8.71 -24.18 0.95
N LEU A 113 7.54 -24.01 1.58
CA LEU A 113 6.36 -23.45 0.91
C LEU A 113 6.62 -22.00 0.51
N TYR A 114 6.31 -21.61 -0.72
CA TYR A 114 6.42 -20.23 -1.18
C TYR A 114 5.62 -19.27 -0.28
N THR A 115 4.39 -19.65 0.07
CA THR A 115 3.52 -18.84 0.94
C THR A 115 4.10 -18.67 2.34
N ALA A 116 4.76 -19.68 2.89
CA ALA A 116 5.42 -19.59 4.20
C ALA A 116 6.63 -18.64 4.16
N ALA A 117 7.43 -18.71 3.08
CA ALA A 117 8.56 -17.79 2.90
C ALA A 117 8.08 -16.33 2.75
N ILE A 118 7.01 -16.09 1.96
CA ILE A 118 6.40 -14.78 1.79
C ILE A 118 5.89 -14.24 3.14
N GLN A 119 5.16 -15.06 3.91
CA GLN A 119 4.65 -14.65 5.22
C GLN A 119 5.78 -14.29 6.20
N ALA A 120 6.85 -15.08 6.24
CA ALA A 120 8.01 -14.78 7.08
C ALA A 120 8.63 -13.43 6.72
N LEU A 121 8.83 -13.15 5.42
CA LEU A 121 9.38 -11.88 4.95
C LEU A 121 8.46 -10.68 5.23
N LEU A 122 7.14 -10.85 5.16
CA LEU A 122 6.18 -9.81 5.55
C LEU A 122 6.31 -9.48 7.04
N VAL A 123 6.33 -10.50 7.90
CA VAL A 123 6.50 -10.33 9.36
C VAL A 123 7.84 -9.67 9.69
N GLU A 124 8.92 -10.12 9.08
CA GLU A 124 10.26 -9.51 9.25
C GLU A 124 10.33 -8.06 8.78
N SER A 125 9.47 -7.68 7.84
CA SER A 125 9.32 -6.29 7.38
C SER A 125 8.49 -5.42 8.33
N GLY A 126 7.89 -6.01 9.38
CA GLY A 126 6.99 -5.31 10.31
C GLY A 126 5.54 -5.24 9.82
N ILE A 127 5.19 -5.93 8.75
CA ILE A 127 3.80 -6.03 8.24
C ILE A 127 3.12 -7.17 8.97
N THR A 128 2.17 -6.86 9.84
CA THR A 128 1.45 -7.84 10.67
C THR A 128 0.01 -8.08 10.22
N ASP A 129 -0.55 -7.13 9.46
CA ASP A 129 -1.91 -7.22 8.91
C ASP A 129 -1.82 -7.60 7.44
N PHE A 130 -1.88 -8.90 7.14
CA PHE A 130 -1.78 -9.40 5.78
C PHE A 130 -2.63 -10.64 5.54
N PHE A 131 -2.99 -10.85 4.29
CA PHE A 131 -3.62 -12.06 3.78
C PHE A 131 -2.75 -12.64 2.66
N VAL A 132 -2.28 -13.86 2.83
CA VAL A 132 -1.60 -14.65 1.79
C VAL A 132 -2.50 -15.82 1.43
N GLU A 133 -2.96 -15.85 0.18
CA GLU A 133 -3.80 -16.94 -0.31
C GLU A 133 -3.03 -18.28 -0.22
N ALA A 134 -3.70 -19.34 0.20
CA ALA A 134 -3.07 -20.64 0.40
C ALA A 134 -2.60 -21.25 -0.92
N ASN A 135 -1.39 -21.81 -0.93
CA ASN A 135 -0.80 -22.53 -2.05
C ASN A 135 0.06 -23.69 -1.53
N THR A 136 0.11 -24.78 -2.26
CA THR A 136 0.89 -25.98 -1.89
C THR A 136 2.23 -26.09 -2.61
N ALA A 137 2.58 -25.11 -3.46
CA ALA A 137 3.84 -25.09 -4.18
C ALA A 137 5.01 -24.94 -3.21
N THR A 138 6.06 -25.72 -3.45
CA THR A 138 7.30 -25.69 -2.67
C THR A 138 8.49 -25.42 -3.55
N LEU A 139 9.53 -24.83 -2.97
CA LEU A 139 10.83 -24.64 -3.63
C LEU A 139 11.42 -25.98 -4.08
N GLN A 140 11.80 -26.05 -5.36
CA GLN A 140 12.34 -27.29 -5.96
C GLN A 140 13.82 -27.51 -5.67
N ALA A 141 14.54 -26.45 -5.28
CA ALA A 141 15.95 -26.45 -4.89
C ALA A 141 16.15 -25.41 -3.78
N ASP A 142 17.32 -25.47 -3.14
CA ASP A 142 17.78 -24.42 -2.25
C ASP A 142 17.95 -23.13 -3.05
N ARG A 143 17.60 -21.99 -2.45
CA ARG A 143 17.68 -20.67 -3.06
C ARG A 143 18.56 -19.75 -2.21
N GLU A 144 19.53 -19.15 -2.88
CA GLU A 144 20.47 -18.17 -2.30
C GLU A 144 20.69 -16.99 -3.28
N ASP A 145 19.64 -16.63 -4.01
CA ASP A 145 19.73 -15.70 -5.15
C ASP A 145 19.85 -14.25 -4.70
N TRP A 146 19.47 -13.95 -3.46
CA TRP A 146 19.39 -12.57 -2.98
C TRP A 146 20.57 -12.17 -2.12
N GLU A 147 21.32 -11.18 -2.62
CA GLU A 147 22.48 -10.62 -1.93
C GLU A 147 22.08 -9.67 -0.80
N PRO A 148 22.93 -9.47 0.20
CA PRO A 148 22.75 -8.45 1.24
C PRO A 148 22.46 -7.06 0.60
N GLY A 149 21.50 -6.33 1.17
CA GLY A 149 21.04 -5.05 0.65
C GLY A 149 19.84 -5.13 -0.29
N THR A 150 19.44 -6.35 -0.72
CA THR A 150 18.18 -6.52 -1.46
C THR A 150 16.99 -6.21 -0.56
N ASP A 151 16.01 -5.45 -1.05
CA ASP A 151 14.80 -5.16 -0.30
C ASP A 151 13.84 -6.37 -0.29
N ARG A 152 13.11 -6.50 0.82
CA ARG A 152 12.20 -7.65 1.00
C ARG A 152 11.00 -7.59 0.06
N LEU A 153 10.56 -6.41 -0.39
CA LEU A 153 9.47 -6.28 -1.36
C LEU A 153 9.83 -6.94 -2.69
N THR A 154 11.05 -6.72 -3.18
CA THR A 154 11.58 -7.36 -4.39
C THR A 154 11.58 -8.88 -4.24
N ILE A 155 12.03 -9.40 -3.11
CA ILE A 155 12.08 -10.85 -2.85
C ILE A 155 10.65 -11.44 -2.79
N ILE A 156 9.75 -10.81 -2.04
CA ILE A 156 8.35 -11.24 -1.92
C ILE A 156 7.68 -11.29 -3.28
N ASN A 157 7.83 -10.23 -4.09
CA ASN A 157 7.23 -10.18 -5.42
C ASN A 157 7.82 -11.20 -6.40
N ALA A 158 9.12 -11.49 -6.29
CA ALA A 158 9.76 -12.55 -7.08
C ALA A 158 9.19 -13.94 -6.71
N LEU A 159 9.08 -14.25 -5.42
CA LEU A 159 8.48 -15.50 -4.95
C LEU A 159 6.99 -15.61 -5.34
N ALA A 160 6.24 -14.53 -5.25
CA ALA A 160 4.83 -14.48 -5.66
C ALA A 160 4.67 -14.75 -7.16
N ALA A 161 5.52 -14.14 -8.00
CA ALA A 161 5.48 -14.33 -9.45
C ALA A 161 5.74 -15.79 -9.86
N GLU A 162 6.64 -16.50 -9.16
CA GLU A 162 6.95 -17.90 -9.46
C GLU A 162 5.76 -18.84 -9.24
N ILE A 163 4.82 -18.49 -8.40
CA ILE A 163 3.57 -19.26 -8.18
C ILE A 163 2.35 -18.61 -8.85
N ASN A 164 2.59 -17.72 -9.82
CA ASN A 164 1.55 -17.01 -10.56
C ASN A 164 0.62 -16.17 -9.66
N TYR A 165 1.20 -15.52 -8.66
CA TYR A 165 0.52 -14.52 -7.84
C TYR A 165 0.80 -13.11 -8.32
N ASN A 166 -0.12 -12.20 -8.02
CA ASN A 166 0.10 -10.77 -8.21
C ASN A 166 1.20 -10.28 -7.27
N SER A 167 1.87 -9.20 -7.65
CA SER A 167 2.68 -8.43 -6.70
C SER A 167 1.82 -8.00 -5.50
N ILE A 168 2.38 -8.00 -4.30
CA ILE A 168 1.63 -7.60 -3.11
C ILE A 168 1.03 -6.21 -3.26
N TRP A 169 -0.11 -6.01 -2.64
CA TRP A 169 -0.84 -4.75 -2.66
C TRP A 169 -1.65 -4.60 -1.36
N MET A 170 -1.99 -3.37 -1.01
CA MET A 170 -2.79 -3.05 0.16
C MET A 170 -4.22 -2.72 -0.24
N ASP A 171 -5.20 -3.20 0.51
CA ASP A 171 -6.60 -2.82 0.34
C ASP A 171 -6.96 -1.52 1.07
N GLY A 172 -8.21 -1.04 0.88
CA GLY A 172 -8.70 0.15 1.56
C GLY A 172 -8.74 0.04 3.09
N GLY A 173 -8.84 -1.16 3.64
CA GLY A 173 -8.78 -1.42 5.09
C GLY A 173 -7.37 -1.30 5.67
N GLY A 174 -6.35 -1.42 4.82
CA GLY A 174 -4.95 -1.41 5.20
C GLY A 174 -4.38 -2.81 5.40
N THR A 175 -5.04 -3.86 4.91
CA THR A 175 -4.52 -5.22 4.89
C THR A 175 -3.68 -5.43 3.63
N VAL A 176 -2.50 -6.03 3.77
CA VAL A 176 -1.62 -6.37 2.63
C VAL A 176 -2.01 -7.73 2.08
N HIS A 177 -2.26 -7.79 0.77
CA HIS A 177 -2.70 -9.00 0.07
C HIS A 177 -1.60 -9.57 -0.83
N CYS A 178 -1.50 -10.89 -0.82
CA CYS A 178 -0.76 -11.69 -1.79
C CYS A 178 -1.67 -12.82 -2.29
N SER A 179 -2.13 -12.75 -3.52
CA SER A 179 -3.13 -13.67 -4.07
C SER A 179 -2.85 -14.04 -5.52
N ALA A 180 -3.38 -15.20 -5.91
CA ALA A 180 -3.22 -15.72 -7.27
C ALA A 180 -3.74 -14.73 -8.33
N PHE A 181 -3.02 -14.62 -9.43
CA PHE A 181 -3.51 -13.90 -10.60
C PHE A 181 -4.72 -14.66 -11.16
N ARG A 182 -5.81 -13.92 -11.38
CA ARG A 182 -7.03 -14.45 -11.98
C ARG A 182 -7.39 -13.60 -13.19
N MET A 183 -7.58 -14.27 -14.33
CA MET A 183 -8.11 -13.57 -15.51
C MET A 183 -9.51 -13.06 -15.22
N PRO A 184 -9.80 -11.78 -15.47
CA PRO A 184 -11.15 -11.27 -15.42
C PRO A 184 -12.04 -12.07 -16.38
N SER A 185 -13.17 -12.58 -15.90
CA SER A 185 -14.18 -13.24 -16.73
C SER A 185 -15.34 -12.29 -17.02
N ALA A 186 -16.10 -12.58 -18.08
CA ALA A 186 -17.30 -11.81 -18.41
C ALA A 186 -18.34 -11.82 -17.27
N ASP A 187 -18.37 -12.88 -16.48
CA ASP A 187 -19.27 -13.04 -15.34
C ASP A 187 -18.85 -12.19 -14.13
N ALA A 188 -17.63 -11.66 -14.12
CA ALA A 188 -17.13 -10.80 -13.07
C ALA A 188 -17.47 -9.31 -13.27
N ILE A 189 -18.21 -8.95 -14.33
CA ILE A 189 -18.62 -7.57 -14.60
C ILE A 189 -19.69 -7.19 -13.57
N SER A 190 -19.32 -6.35 -12.62
CA SER A 190 -20.21 -5.84 -11.58
C SER A 190 -21.00 -4.61 -12.01
N VAL A 191 -20.47 -3.83 -12.95
CA VAL A 191 -21.08 -2.58 -13.47
C VAL A 191 -20.78 -2.46 -14.95
N THR A 192 -21.83 -2.20 -15.76
CA THR A 192 -21.70 -1.87 -17.19
C THR A 192 -22.14 -0.43 -17.39
N TYR A 193 -21.25 0.41 -17.86
CA TYR A 193 -21.59 1.78 -18.28
C TYR A 193 -21.97 1.77 -19.76
N ARG A 194 -23.16 2.30 -20.08
CA ARG A 194 -23.62 2.45 -21.46
C ARG A 194 -23.58 3.92 -21.85
N ASP A 195 -23.17 4.19 -23.08
CA ASP A 195 -23.14 5.54 -23.63
C ASP A 195 -24.59 6.11 -23.70
N GLY A 196 -24.79 7.36 -23.23
CA GLY A 196 -26.08 8.05 -23.25
C GLY A 196 -27.02 7.76 -22.06
N GLU A 197 -26.71 6.86 -21.16
CA GLU A 197 -27.56 6.53 -20.01
C GLU A 197 -27.29 7.40 -18.78
N TYR A 198 -26.09 7.96 -18.67
CA TYR A 198 -25.69 8.93 -17.64
C TYR A 198 -24.75 9.98 -18.23
N SER A 199 -24.88 11.24 -17.82
CA SER A 199 -23.94 12.29 -18.21
C SER A 199 -22.63 12.14 -17.44
N ILE A 200 -21.84 11.13 -17.77
CA ILE A 200 -20.50 10.92 -17.25
C ILE A 200 -19.54 11.60 -18.21
N GLN A 201 -18.78 12.58 -17.72
CA GLN A 201 -17.63 13.06 -18.47
C GLN A 201 -16.58 11.95 -18.46
N TYR A 202 -16.39 11.29 -19.60
CA TYR A 202 -15.31 10.32 -19.77
C TYR A 202 -13.98 11.05 -19.80
N LEU A 203 -13.22 10.94 -18.72
CA LEU A 203 -11.76 11.06 -18.79
C LEU A 203 -11.21 9.65 -18.99
N SER A 204 -11.43 9.09 -20.18
CA SER A 204 -10.78 7.86 -20.59
C SER A 204 -9.48 8.21 -21.28
N LEU A 205 -8.39 8.10 -20.56
CA LEU A 205 -7.06 7.93 -21.14
C LEU A 205 -6.84 6.43 -21.39
N ILE A 206 -7.56 5.86 -22.35
CA ILE A 206 -7.15 4.59 -22.96
C ILE A 206 -6.14 4.93 -24.04
N HIS A 207 -4.87 4.82 -23.73
CA HIS A 207 -3.83 4.76 -24.74
C HIS A 207 -3.80 3.31 -25.25
N ILE A 208 -4.49 3.06 -26.36
CA ILE A 208 -4.26 1.87 -27.18
C ILE A 208 -3.07 2.22 -28.05
N SER A 209 -1.89 1.71 -27.70
CA SER A 209 -0.75 1.68 -28.64
C SER A 209 -0.95 0.48 -29.56
N GLU A 210 -1.05 0.74 -30.87
CA GLU A 210 -0.90 -0.27 -31.92
C GLU A 210 0.48 -0.90 -31.90
#